data_4e866e4cf8c6ff5e1b9de9e9292eec3d
#
_entry.id   4e866e4cf8c6ff5e1b9de9e9292eec3d
#
_cell.length_a   1.000
_cell.length_b   1.000
_cell.length_c   1.000
_cell.angle_alpha   90.00
_cell.angle_beta   90.00
_cell.angle_gamma   90.00
#
_symmetry.space_group_name_H-M   'P 1'
#
loop_
_entity.id
_entity.type
_entity.pdbx_description
1 polymer ?
#
loop_
_entity_poly.entity_id
_entity_poly.type
_entity_poly.pdbx_seq_one_letter_code
_entity_poly.pdbx_strand_id
1 'polypeptide(L)'
;MFEGKIFTLLHKTLDFRTQRQDLLTSNIANKDTPGYKAEDMVFEKSLEKALHADEPGLMKTSDPRHFDGRNTPPLEMVKGQRIHSASPYPDFDGNTVDLDREMAKMAENQLMYNASIRMLTHQFRMLKTAITEGR
;
A
#
# COMPACT_ATOMS: atom_id res chain seq x y z
N MET A 1 -4.60 18.34 -12.21
CA MET A 1 -4.08 17.02 -12.64
C MET A 1 -3.18 16.38 -11.60
N PHE A 2 -2.20 17.07 -11.11
CA PHE A 2 -1.32 16.53 -10.05
C PHE A 2 -2.06 16.26 -8.73
N GLU A 3 -2.96 17.15 -8.33
CA GLU A 3 -3.75 17.02 -7.11
C GLU A 3 -4.61 15.76 -7.09
N GLY A 4 -5.28 15.42 -8.20
CA GLY A 4 -6.08 14.20 -8.28
C GLY A 4 -5.26 12.92 -8.07
N LYS A 5 -4.02 12.88 -8.59
CA LYS A 5 -3.12 11.72 -8.40
C LYS A 5 -2.67 11.57 -6.95
N ILE A 6 -2.42 12.69 -6.24
CA ILE A 6 -2.05 12.65 -4.82
C ILE A 6 -3.19 12.09 -3.98
N PHE A 7 -4.43 12.53 -4.24
CA PHE A 7 -5.60 11.98 -3.54
C PHE A 7 -5.77 10.49 -3.80
N THR A 8 -5.67 10.07 -5.06
CA THR A 8 -5.76 8.64 -5.42
C THR A 8 -4.66 7.83 -4.76
N LEU A 9 -3.42 8.34 -4.74
CA LEU A 9 -2.28 7.69 -4.10
C LEU A 9 -2.51 7.52 -2.59
N LEU A 10 -2.90 8.60 -1.90
CA LEU A 10 -3.15 8.56 -0.46
C LEU A 10 -4.32 7.64 -0.11
N HIS A 11 -5.39 7.66 -0.89
CA HIS A 11 -6.52 6.75 -0.71
C HIS A 11 -6.09 5.28 -0.86
N LYS A 12 -5.38 4.95 -1.93
CA LYS A 12 -4.85 3.60 -2.15
C LYS A 12 -3.88 3.16 -1.04
N THR A 13 -3.03 4.07 -0.59
CA THR A 13 -2.11 3.79 0.52
C THR A 13 -2.89 3.45 1.80
N LEU A 14 -3.94 4.21 2.13
CA LEU A 14 -4.78 3.94 3.29
C LEU A 14 -5.51 2.59 3.18
N ASP A 15 -6.07 2.27 2.01
CA ASP A 15 -6.73 0.99 1.75
C ASP A 15 -5.77 -0.19 1.96
N PHE A 16 -4.55 -0.12 1.39
CA PHE A 16 -3.57 -1.19 1.54
C PHE A 16 -3.06 -1.32 2.97
N ARG A 17 -2.90 -0.21 3.68
CA ARG A 17 -2.50 -0.26 5.09
C ARG A 17 -3.58 -0.84 5.98
N THR A 18 -4.87 -0.60 5.67
CA THR A 18 -5.99 -1.26 6.35
C THR A 18 -5.98 -2.77 6.08
N GLN A 19 -5.84 -3.18 4.83
CA GLN A 19 -5.74 -4.61 4.48
C GLN A 19 -4.52 -5.28 5.11
N ARG A 20 -3.37 -4.60 5.17
CA ARG A 20 -2.18 -5.10 5.86
C ARG A 20 -2.44 -5.26 7.36
N GLN A 21 -3.13 -4.30 7.98
CA GLN A 21 -3.53 -4.38 9.39
C GLN A 21 -4.36 -5.62 9.70
N ASP A 22 -5.31 -5.95 8.81
CA ASP A 22 -6.16 -7.14 8.95
C ASP A 22 -5.32 -8.43 8.87
N LEU A 23 -4.34 -8.50 7.95
CA LEU A 23 -3.42 -9.65 7.86
C LEU A 23 -2.57 -9.79 9.11
N LEU A 24 -1.97 -8.71 9.60
CA LEU A 24 -1.14 -8.72 10.82
C LEU A 24 -1.95 -9.12 12.05
N THR A 25 -3.19 -8.63 12.16
CA THR A 25 -4.13 -9.03 13.23
C THR A 25 -4.46 -10.51 13.14
N SER A 26 -4.71 -11.03 11.93
CA SER A 26 -4.94 -12.45 11.70
C SER A 26 -3.73 -13.32 12.07
N ASN A 27 -2.52 -12.87 11.71
CA ASN A 27 -1.28 -13.57 12.10
C ASN A 27 -1.16 -13.68 13.62
N ILE A 28 -1.36 -12.57 14.33
CA ILE A 28 -1.27 -12.54 15.80
C ILE A 28 -2.33 -13.45 16.44
N ALA A 29 -3.56 -13.41 15.93
CA ALA A 29 -4.66 -14.26 16.42
C ALA A 29 -4.39 -15.76 16.22
N ASN A 30 -3.60 -16.13 15.22
CA ASN A 30 -3.26 -17.51 14.87
C ASN A 30 -1.86 -17.94 15.35
N LYS A 31 -1.26 -17.19 16.28
CA LYS A 31 0.06 -17.51 16.82
C LYS A 31 0.17 -18.95 17.34
N ASP A 32 -0.88 -19.43 17.98
CA ASP A 32 -0.91 -20.77 18.59
C ASP A 32 -1.62 -21.82 17.70
N THR A 33 -1.92 -21.48 16.45
CA THR A 33 -2.56 -22.40 15.49
C THR A 33 -1.51 -23.25 14.79
N PRO A 34 -1.49 -24.59 14.95
CA PRO A 34 -0.51 -25.45 14.32
C PRO A 34 -0.53 -25.31 12.79
N GLY A 35 0.65 -25.25 12.17
CA GLY A 35 0.81 -25.19 10.73
C GLY A 35 0.39 -23.86 10.07
N TYR A 36 0.00 -22.86 10.84
CA TYR A 36 -0.40 -21.56 10.30
C TYR A 36 0.78 -20.87 9.59
N LYS A 37 0.52 -20.33 8.41
CA LYS A 37 1.49 -19.56 7.64
C LYS A 37 1.17 -18.09 7.69
N ALA A 38 2.03 -17.31 8.32
CA ALA A 38 1.88 -15.88 8.41
C ALA A 38 1.90 -15.23 7.02
N GLU A 39 1.02 -14.27 6.79
CA GLU A 39 0.93 -13.51 5.55
C GLU A 39 1.22 -12.03 5.80
N ASP A 40 1.80 -11.37 4.82
CA ASP A 40 2.00 -9.93 4.80
C ASP A 40 1.60 -9.37 3.44
N MET A 41 1.48 -8.06 3.34
CA MET A 41 1.15 -7.37 2.09
C MET A 41 2.25 -6.40 1.70
N VAL A 42 2.70 -6.49 0.45
CA VAL A 42 3.64 -5.56 -0.17
C VAL A 42 2.92 -4.77 -1.26
N PHE A 43 3.02 -3.47 -1.22
CA PHE A 43 2.34 -2.59 -2.17
C PHE A 43 3.15 -1.35 -2.56
N GLU A 44 4.15 -0.97 -1.77
CA GLU A 44 4.92 0.25 -1.93
C GLU A 44 5.56 0.35 -3.32
N LYS A 45 6.25 -0.70 -3.75
CA LYS A 45 6.88 -0.75 -5.08
C LYS A 45 5.88 -0.69 -6.22
N SER A 46 4.69 -1.26 -6.03
CA SER A 46 3.63 -1.24 -7.05
C SER A 46 3.03 0.15 -7.19
N LEU A 47 2.84 0.86 -6.06
CA LEU A 47 2.41 2.26 -6.06
C LEU A 47 3.47 3.19 -6.67
N GLU A 48 4.74 3.00 -6.31
CA GLU A 48 5.87 3.75 -6.86
C GLU A 48 5.94 3.61 -8.39
N LYS A 49 5.90 2.39 -8.90
CA LYS A 49 5.88 2.13 -10.34
C LYS A 49 4.69 2.82 -11.05
N ALA A 50 3.50 2.73 -10.46
CA ALA A 50 2.31 3.35 -11.04
C ALA A 50 2.39 4.89 -11.00
N LEU A 51 3.03 5.46 -9.99
CA LEU A 51 3.23 6.91 -9.89
C LEU A 51 4.14 7.44 -11.00
N HIS A 52 5.20 6.69 -11.34
CA HIS A 52 6.19 7.05 -12.38
C HIS A 52 5.80 6.59 -13.79
N ALA A 53 4.67 5.89 -13.94
CA ALA A 53 4.21 5.37 -15.24
C ALA A 53 4.00 6.46 -16.32
N ASP A 54 3.77 7.71 -15.91
CA ASP A 54 3.52 8.84 -16.79
C ASP A 54 4.75 9.75 -16.99
N GLU A 55 5.93 9.39 -16.48
CA GLU A 55 7.13 10.24 -16.66
C GLU A 55 7.55 10.30 -18.13
N PRO A 56 7.94 11.51 -18.63
CA PRO A 56 8.42 11.67 -20.00
C PRO A 56 9.75 10.92 -20.18
N GLY A 57 9.77 9.96 -21.07
CA GLY A 57 10.91 9.07 -21.36
C GLY A 57 10.47 7.67 -21.74
N LEU A 58 9.24 7.30 -21.43
CA LEU A 58 8.61 6.08 -21.94
C LEU A 58 7.90 6.39 -23.27
N MET A 59 8.01 5.50 -24.24
CA MET A 59 7.39 5.65 -25.55
C MET A 59 5.91 6.01 -25.43
N LYS A 60 5.51 7.16 -25.99
CA LYS A 60 4.10 7.49 -26.15
C LYS A 60 3.56 6.71 -27.35
N THR A 61 2.57 5.87 -27.14
CA THR A 61 1.83 5.26 -28.25
C THR A 61 0.91 6.28 -28.88
N SER A 62 0.93 6.35 -30.19
CA SER A 62 0.05 7.21 -30.99
C SER A 62 -1.35 6.63 -31.17
N ASP A 63 -1.58 5.37 -30.81
CA ASP A 63 -2.86 4.66 -30.92
C ASP A 63 -3.13 3.84 -29.66
N PRO A 64 -4.36 3.92 -29.06
CA PRO A 64 -4.74 3.13 -27.88
C PRO A 64 -4.68 1.61 -28.08
N ARG A 65 -4.57 1.15 -29.32
CA ARG A 65 -4.43 -0.27 -29.67
C ARG A 65 -2.98 -0.73 -29.75
N HIS A 66 -2.02 0.18 -29.70
CA HIS A 66 -0.60 -0.17 -29.71
C HIS A 66 -0.18 -0.55 -28.28
N PHE A 67 0.56 -1.65 -28.20
CA PHE A 67 1.20 -2.10 -26.97
C PHE A 67 2.27 -1.05 -26.60
N ASP A 68 2.01 -0.30 -25.53
CA ASP A 68 2.88 0.79 -25.10
C ASP A 68 4.13 0.33 -24.31
N GLY A 69 4.36 -0.97 -24.22
CA GLY A 69 5.46 -1.53 -23.42
C GLY A 69 5.30 -1.33 -21.91
N ARG A 70 4.21 -0.68 -21.49
CA ARG A 70 3.92 -0.40 -20.09
C ARG A 70 3.14 -1.56 -19.48
N ASN A 71 3.82 -2.44 -18.82
CA ASN A 71 3.17 -3.48 -18.02
C ASN A 71 2.81 -2.95 -16.62
N THR A 72 2.58 -1.63 -16.51
CA THR A 72 2.29 -0.97 -15.23
C THR A 72 0.83 -0.53 -15.23
N PRO A 73 -0.02 -1.08 -14.35
CA PRO A 73 -1.41 -0.68 -14.28
C PRO A 73 -1.51 0.78 -13.81
N PRO A 74 -2.54 1.52 -14.23
CA PRO A 74 -2.80 2.85 -13.69
C PRO A 74 -3.00 2.79 -12.18
N LEU A 75 -2.75 3.90 -11.49
CA LEU A 75 -2.73 3.99 -10.02
C LEU A 75 -4.02 3.43 -9.38
N GLU A 76 -5.17 3.65 -10.03
CA GLU A 76 -6.47 3.15 -9.57
C GLU A 76 -6.58 1.62 -9.59
N MET A 77 -5.85 0.97 -10.49
CA MET A 77 -5.87 -0.49 -10.69
C MET A 77 -4.76 -1.23 -9.97
N VAL A 78 -3.87 -0.51 -9.26
CA VAL A 78 -2.82 -1.14 -8.46
C VAL A 78 -3.43 -2.05 -7.41
N LYS A 79 -2.88 -3.26 -7.30
CA LYS A 79 -3.26 -4.25 -6.29
C LYS A 79 -2.09 -4.51 -5.36
N GLY A 80 -2.38 -4.65 -4.07
CA GLY A 80 -1.40 -5.15 -3.10
C GLY A 80 -1.12 -6.64 -3.35
N GLN A 81 0.12 -7.03 -3.15
CA GLN A 81 0.55 -8.42 -3.28
C GLN A 81 0.65 -9.06 -1.91
N ARG A 82 -0.12 -10.12 -1.67
CA ARG A 82 0.04 -10.95 -0.48
C ARG A 82 1.26 -11.84 -0.66
N ILE A 83 2.07 -11.89 0.39
CA ILE A 83 3.26 -12.73 0.45
C ILE A 83 3.24 -13.54 1.75
N HIS A 84 3.83 -14.73 1.73
CA HIS A 84 4.06 -15.45 2.97
C HIS A 84 5.21 -14.79 3.74
N SER A 85 4.96 -14.48 5.00
CA SER A 85 5.97 -13.94 5.90
C SER A 85 6.70 -15.12 6.54
N ALA A 86 7.89 -15.45 6.05
CA ALA A 86 8.70 -16.50 6.64
C ALA A 86 9.29 -16.02 7.97
N SER A 87 9.11 -16.79 9.04
CA SER A 87 9.91 -16.65 10.24
C SER A 87 11.28 -17.28 10.01
N PRO A 88 12.38 -16.64 10.42
CA PRO A 88 13.69 -17.29 10.43
C PRO A 88 13.75 -18.47 11.40
N TYR A 89 12.82 -18.53 12.35
CA TYR A 89 12.70 -19.58 13.37
C TYR A 89 11.26 -20.09 13.43
N PRO A 90 10.84 -20.97 12.48
CA PRO A 90 9.50 -21.56 12.52
C PRO A 90 9.39 -22.49 13.75
N ASP A 91 8.22 -22.50 14.36
CA ASP A 91 7.91 -23.42 15.45
C ASP A 91 7.90 -24.88 14.98
N PHE A 92 8.11 -25.81 15.91
CA PHE A 92 8.13 -27.27 15.62
C PHE A 92 6.83 -27.79 15.00
N ASP A 93 5.71 -27.10 15.23
CA ASP A 93 4.40 -27.40 14.65
C ASP A 93 4.20 -26.83 13.24
N GLY A 94 5.22 -26.17 12.68
CA GLY A 94 5.19 -25.55 11.36
C GLY A 94 4.51 -24.20 11.29
N ASN A 95 4.17 -23.60 12.44
CA ASN A 95 3.70 -22.21 12.53
C ASN A 95 4.85 -21.27 12.21
N THR A 96 4.59 -20.21 11.38
CA THR A 96 5.60 -19.24 10.97
C THR A 96 5.36 -17.85 11.58
N VAL A 97 4.46 -17.72 12.56
CA VAL A 97 4.16 -16.46 13.24
C VAL A 97 5.22 -16.17 14.30
N ASP A 98 5.93 -15.06 14.12
CA ASP A 98 6.79 -14.46 15.13
C ASP A 98 6.04 -13.28 15.75
N LEU A 99 5.58 -13.45 17.00
CA LEU A 99 4.71 -12.47 17.66
C LEU A 99 5.37 -11.10 17.78
N ASP A 100 6.62 -11.06 18.20
CA ASP A 100 7.33 -9.78 18.42
C ASP A 100 7.50 -9.03 17.10
N ARG A 101 7.80 -9.77 16.05
CA ARG A 101 7.94 -9.23 14.69
C ARG A 101 6.61 -8.73 14.12
N GLU A 102 5.53 -9.50 14.31
CA GLU A 102 4.20 -9.10 13.85
C GLU A 102 3.67 -7.87 14.60
N MET A 103 3.93 -7.78 15.92
CA MET A 103 3.59 -6.60 16.72
C MET A 103 4.39 -5.36 16.28
N ALA A 104 5.68 -5.51 15.99
CA ALA A 104 6.50 -4.42 15.47
C ALA A 104 5.99 -3.91 14.11
N LYS A 105 5.65 -4.82 13.20
CA LYS A 105 5.05 -4.48 11.90
C LYS A 105 3.70 -3.78 12.06
N MET A 106 2.89 -4.22 13.02
CA MET A 106 1.59 -3.60 13.31
C MET A 106 1.78 -2.16 13.80
N ALA A 107 2.72 -1.92 14.71
CA ALA A 107 3.03 -0.57 15.21
C ALA A 107 3.55 0.34 14.07
N GLU A 108 4.45 -0.17 13.22
CA GLU A 108 4.95 0.54 12.04
C GLU A 108 3.80 0.89 11.07
N ASN A 109 2.95 -0.10 10.75
CA ASN A 109 1.81 0.10 9.86
C ASN A 109 0.84 1.15 10.39
N GLN A 110 0.56 1.15 11.71
CA GLN A 110 -0.29 2.14 12.37
C GLN A 110 0.31 3.54 12.31
N LEU A 111 1.63 3.67 12.53
CA LEU A 111 2.33 4.95 12.43
C LEU A 111 2.22 5.54 11.02
N MET A 112 2.47 4.72 10.01
CA MET A 112 2.39 5.11 8.60
C MET A 112 0.96 5.40 8.15
N TYR A 113 -0.03 4.67 8.67
CA TYR A 113 -1.45 4.96 8.44
C TYR A 113 -1.82 6.35 8.97
N ASN A 114 -1.43 6.66 10.22
CA ASN A 114 -1.67 7.96 10.82
C ASN A 114 -0.97 9.10 10.05
N ALA A 115 0.25 8.87 9.57
CA ALA A 115 0.96 9.84 8.73
C ALA A 115 0.22 10.10 7.41
N SER A 116 -0.30 9.06 6.77
CA SER A 116 -1.09 9.17 5.53
C SER A 116 -2.39 9.95 5.74
N ILE A 117 -3.08 9.74 6.87
CA ILE A 117 -4.29 10.52 7.24
C ILE A 117 -3.94 12.00 7.43
N ARG A 118 -2.83 12.31 8.10
CA ARG A 118 -2.39 13.70 8.30
C ARG A 118 -2.09 14.38 6.95
N MET A 119 -1.43 13.69 6.04
CA MET A 119 -1.17 14.19 4.69
C MET A 119 -2.47 14.44 3.93
N LEU A 120 -3.42 13.52 3.97
CA LEU A 120 -4.72 13.66 3.33
C LEU A 120 -5.49 14.85 3.89
N THR A 121 -5.52 15.01 5.22
CA THR A 121 -6.16 16.15 5.89
C THR A 121 -5.51 17.47 5.50
N HIS A 122 -4.18 17.51 5.37
CA HIS A 122 -3.45 18.68 4.92
C HIS A 122 -3.84 19.07 3.48
N GLN A 123 -3.91 18.10 2.57
CA GLN A 123 -4.34 18.31 1.19
C GLN A 123 -5.77 18.88 1.12
N PHE A 124 -6.70 18.35 1.93
CA PHE A 124 -8.06 18.91 2.00
C PHE A 124 -8.10 20.33 2.52
N ARG A 125 -7.27 20.68 3.51
CA ARG A 125 -7.18 22.06 4.01
C ARG A 125 -6.67 23.01 2.93
N MET A 126 -5.61 22.62 2.20
CA MET A 126 -5.07 23.44 1.11
C MET A 126 -6.13 23.66 0.03
N LEU A 127 -6.84 22.62 -0.37
CA LEU A 127 -7.91 22.72 -1.35
C LEU A 127 -9.04 23.65 -0.87
N LYS A 128 -9.45 23.52 0.39
CA LYS A 128 -10.45 24.40 1.00
C LYS A 128 -10.00 25.85 0.98
N THR A 129 -8.75 26.13 1.38
CA THR A 129 -8.17 27.49 1.38
C THR A 129 -8.16 28.06 -0.03
N ALA A 130 -7.71 27.30 -1.03
CA ALA A 130 -7.69 27.72 -2.43
C ALA A 130 -9.11 28.10 -2.96
N ILE A 131 -10.14 27.37 -2.53
CA ILE A 131 -11.52 27.63 -2.94
C ILE A 131 -12.08 28.88 -2.20
N THR A 132 -11.75 29.07 -0.94
CA THR A 132 -12.30 30.18 -0.13
C THR A 132 -11.57 31.48 -0.34
N GLU A 133 -10.27 31.47 -0.61
CA GLU A 133 -9.45 32.68 -0.84
C GLU A 133 -9.37 33.09 -2.32
N GLY A 134 -9.84 32.25 -3.23
CA GLY A 134 -9.91 32.52 -4.67
C GLY A 134 -11.12 33.32 -5.12
N ARG A 135 -11.83 34.00 -4.17
CA ARG A 135 -12.97 34.89 -4.47
C ARG A 135 -12.57 36.35 -4.36
#